data_6755f2d7a58bc661ebee4812c2c320e9
#
_entry.id   6755f2d7a58bc661ebee4812c2c320e9
#
_cell.length_a   1.000
_cell.length_b   1.000
_cell.length_c   1.000
_cell.angle_alpha   90.00
_cell.angle_beta   90.00
_cell.angle_gamma   90.00
#
_symmetry.space_group_name_H-M   'P 1'
#
loop_
_entity.id
_entity.type
_entity.pdbx_description
1 polymer ?
#
loop_
_entity_poly.entity_id
_entity_poly.type
_entity_poly.pdbx_seq_one_letter_code
_entity_poly.pdbx_strand_id
1 'polypeptide(L)'
;MNLPAGRGEAFDLVQLIVFAPGMGVNRLCGVSPRVAIIGVFDGVHRGHQALIEQARSLAGAGEVVALTFDPHPLTVVNLDAAPLMLGGIDDRIERLTVAGVDEIIVVDFTAAVSEQSPEEFVREFVHQRARANV
;
A
#
# COMPACT_ATOMS: atom_id res chain seq x y z
N MET A 1 8.23 15.96 4.75
CA MET A 1 9.04 14.99 4.00
C MET A 1 9.07 15.45 2.55
N ASN A 2 10.18 16.02 2.12
CA ASN A 2 10.33 16.48 0.74
C ASN A 2 10.54 15.27 -0.16
N LEU A 3 9.55 14.99 -1.00
CA LEU A 3 9.76 14.15 -2.16
C LEU A 3 10.70 14.91 -3.10
N PRO A 4 11.83 14.34 -3.53
CA PRO A 4 12.67 15.00 -4.50
C PRO A 4 11.86 15.21 -5.77
N ALA A 5 11.75 16.45 -6.20
CA ALA A 5 11.32 16.79 -7.55
C ALA A 5 12.43 16.32 -8.50
N GLY A 6 12.46 15.05 -8.81
CA GLY A 6 13.43 14.41 -9.69
C GLY A 6 12.76 14.08 -11.00
N ARG A 7 13.21 14.76 -12.01
CA ARG A 7 13.27 14.38 -13.43
C ARG A 7 12.68 13.00 -13.72
N GLY A 8 11.55 12.90 -14.40
CA GLY A 8 11.25 11.91 -15.45
C GLY A 8 11.53 10.42 -15.21
N GLU A 9 11.95 10.04 -14.05
CA GLU A 9 12.05 8.65 -13.68
C GLU A 9 10.66 8.17 -13.35
N ALA A 10 10.26 7.09 -13.99
CA ALA A 10 9.05 6.38 -13.67
C ALA A 10 8.95 6.32 -12.14
N PHE A 11 7.98 7.03 -11.59
CA PHE A 11 7.68 6.88 -10.19
C PHE A 11 7.43 5.40 -9.97
N ASP A 12 8.43 4.76 -9.42
CA ASP A 12 8.23 3.48 -8.80
C ASP A 12 7.31 3.75 -7.61
N LEU A 13 5.99 3.78 -7.89
CA LEU A 13 4.94 3.91 -6.88
C LEU A 13 4.95 2.73 -5.90
N VAL A 14 6.07 2.05 -5.85
CA VAL A 14 6.27 0.80 -5.15
C VAL A 14 6.37 0.99 -3.65
N GLN A 15 6.56 2.19 -3.15
CA GLN A 15 6.77 2.32 -1.71
C GLN A 15 6.30 3.69 -1.19
N LEU A 16 5.02 3.84 -0.99
CA LEU A 16 4.58 4.76 0.03
C LEU A 16 4.32 3.96 1.31
N ILE A 17 5.35 3.78 2.11
CA ILE A 17 5.18 3.37 3.50
C ILE A 17 4.65 4.60 4.22
N VAL A 18 3.38 4.60 4.58
CA VAL A 18 2.89 5.58 5.54
C VAL A 18 3.37 5.14 6.91
N PHE A 19 4.62 5.45 7.18
CA PHE A 19 5.15 5.36 8.51
C PHE A 19 4.78 6.66 9.24
N ALA A 20 3.94 6.59 10.24
CA ALA A 20 3.77 7.67 11.21
C ALA A 20 4.80 7.47 12.32
N PRO A 21 5.98 8.13 12.26
CA PRO A 21 6.94 8.05 13.32
C PRO A 21 6.37 8.76 14.55
N GLY A 22 6.23 8.08 15.65
CA GLY A 22 5.89 8.69 16.93
C GLY A 22 4.57 8.27 17.56
N MET A 23 3.74 7.49 16.88
CA MET A 23 2.68 6.79 17.58
C MET A 23 3.27 5.50 18.15
N GLY A 24 3.81 5.62 19.35
CA GLY A 24 4.06 4.44 20.15
C GLY A 24 2.81 3.58 20.14
N VAL A 25 2.97 2.32 19.77
CA VAL A 25 1.89 1.34 19.84
C VAL A 25 1.29 1.46 21.22
N ASN A 26 0.15 2.12 21.32
CA ASN A 26 -0.49 2.32 22.60
C ASN A 26 -1.10 0.99 23.02
N ARG A 27 -0.30 0.18 23.69
CA ARG A 27 -0.70 -1.12 24.25
C ARG A 27 -1.79 -1.02 25.31
N LEU A 28 -2.23 0.20 25.62
CA LEU A 28 -3.13 0.45 26.75
C LEU A 28 -4.62 0.24 26.44
N CYS A 29 -5.00 0.01 25.16
CA CYS A 29 -6.42 -0.10 24.79
C CYS A 29 -6.87 -1.50 24.36
N GLY A 30 -6.06 -2.54 24.47
CA GLY A 30 -6.47 -3.89 24.06
C GLY A 30 -6.77 -4.06 22.55
N VAL A 31 -6.45 -3.06 21.75
CA VAL A 31 -6.62 -3.12 20.29
C VAL A 31 -5.32 -3.63 19.68
N SER A 32 -5.42 -4.75 18.97
CA SER A 32 -4.26 -5.27 18.23
C SER A 32 -3.84 -4.29 17.14
N PRO A 33 -2.52 -4.11 16.91
CA PRO A 33 -2.04 -3.27 15.82
C PRO A 33 -2.57 -3.75 14.46
N ARG A 34 -3.02 -2.82 13.64
CA ARG A 34 -3.43 -3.08 12.27
C ARG A 34 -2.60 -2.21 11.36
N VAL A 35 -1.61 -2.81 10.70
CA VAL A 35 -0.61 -2.13 9.89
C VAL A 35 -1.02 -2.15 8.43
N ALA A 36 -1.13 -0.98 7.82
CA ALA A 36 -1.38 -0.86 6.39
C ALA A 36 -0.09 -0.65 5.60
N ILE A 37 0.03 -1.37 4.51
CA ILE A 37 1.04 -1.16 3.46
C ILE A 37 0.34 -0.81 2.16
N ILE A 38 0.95 0.06 1.39
CA ILE A 38 0.35 0.59 0.16
C ILE A 38 1.33 0.40 -0.99
N GLY A 39 0.88 -0.14 -2.09
CA GLY A 39 1.70 -0.29 -3.28
C GLY A 39 0.98 -1.02 -4.40
N VAL A 40 1.58 -1.03 -5.58
CA VAL A 40 1.08 -1.83 -6.70
C VAL A 40 1.37 -3.31 -6.47
N PHE A 41 2.49 -3.63 -5.86
CA PHE A 41 2.92 -4.99 -5.51
C PHE A 41 2.99 -5.95 -6.71
N ASP A 42 3.30 -5.46 -7.88
CA ASP A 42 3.42 -6.31 -9.07
C ASP A 42 4.54 -7.34 -8.89
N GLY A 43 4.19 -8.61 -9.03
CA GLY A 43 5.09 -9.74 -8.85
C GLY A 43 5.52 -10.02 -7.41
N VAL A 44 5.18 -9.18 -6.44
CA VAL A 44 5.56 -9.31 -5.02
C VAL A 44 7.04 -9.69 -4.87
N HIS A 45 7.90 -8.85 -5.43
CA HIS A 45 9.35 -9.07 -5.44
C HIS A 45 9.97 -8.95 -4.03
N ARG A 46 11.30 -9.14 -3.94
CA ARG A 46 12.02 -9.14 -2.65
C ARG A 46 11.84 -7.87 -1.84
N GLY A 47 11.78 -6.70 -2.48
CA GLY A 47 11.52 -5.43 -1.81
C GLY A 47 10.13 -5.37 -1.18
N HIS A 48 9.12 -5.88 -1.87
CA HIS A 48 7.78 -6.01 -1.31
C HIS A 48 7.74 -6.99 -0.14
N GLN A 49 8.45 -8.11 -0.25
CA GLN A 49 8.54 -9.09 0.85
C GLN A 49 9.20 -8.49 2.09
N ALA A 50 10.27 -7.71 1.91
CA ALA A 50 10.92 -6.99 3.02
C ALA A 50 9.97 -6.00 3.70
N LEU A 51 9.16 -5.28 2.92
CA LEU A 51 8.13 -4.39 3.46
C LEU A 51 7.07 -5.15 4.27
N ILE A 52 6.62 -6.28 3.75
CA ILE A 52 5.64 -7.15 4.44
C ILE A 52 6.23 -7.69 5.75
N GLU A 53 7.47 -8.10 5.76
CA GLU A 53 8.17 -8.55 6.97
C GLU A 53 8.27 -7.44 8.02
N GLN A 54 8.59 -6.23 7.59
CA GLN A 54 8.64 -5.07 8.48
C GLN A 54 7.25 -4.75 9.04
N ALA A 55 6.22 -4.77 8.21
CA ALA A 55 4.85 -4.58 8.65
C ALA A 55 4.41 -5.66 9.65
N ARG A 56 4.80 -6.91 9.40
CA ARG A 56 4.53 -8.02 10.31
C ARG A 56 5.21 -7.82 11.67
N SER A 57 6.43 -7.33 11.69
CA SER A 57 7.15 -7.01 12.92
C SER A 57 6.44 -5.91 13.72
N LEU A 58 5.90 -4.90 13.05
CA LEU A 58 5.14 -3.82 13.69
C LEU A 58 3.77 -4.31 14.19
N ALA A 59 3.12 -5.17 13.43
CA ALA A 59 1.81 -5.70 13.79
C ALA A 59 1.88 -6.70 14.96
N GLY A 60 2.99 -7.42 15.11
CA GLY A 60 3.10 -8.49 16.10
C GLY A 60 2.00 -9.54 15.91
N ALA A 61 1.13 -9.69 16.91
CA ALA A 61 -0.04 -10.56 16.84
C ALA A 61 -1.25 -9.93 16.10
N GLY A 62 -1.11 -8.68 15.65
CA GLY A 62 -2.14 -7.98 14.91
C GLY A 62 -2.18 -8.35 13.42
N GLU A 63 -2.71 -7.46 12.62
CA GLU A 63 -2.96 -7.72 11.21
C GLU A 63 -2.13 -6.82 10.29
N VAL A 64 -1.74 -7.35 9.14
CA VAL A 64 -1.15 -6.61 8.02
C VAL A 64 -2.17 -6.54 6.89
N VAL A 65 -2.49 -5.32 6.49
CA VAL A 65 -3.43 -5.02 5.41
C VAL A 65 -2.66 -4.41 4.24
N ALA A 66 -2.80 -4.97 3.05
CA ALA A 66 -2.25 -4.39 1.83
C ALA A 66 -3.32 -3.64 1.05
N LEU A 67 -3.03 -2.41 0.70
CA LEU A 67 -3.78 -1.62 -0.27
C LEU A 67 -3.05 -1.70 -1.61
N THR A 68 -3.67 -2.28 -2.60
CA THR A 68 -3.14 -2.37 -3.95
C THR A 68 -4.10 -1.77 -4.95
N PHE A 69 -3.64 -1.52 -6.16
CA PHE A 69 -4.39 -0.81 -7.17
C PHE A 69 -4.65 -1.69 -8.39
N ASP A 70 -5.86 -1.65 -8.90
CA ASP A 70 -6.23 -2.21 -10.18
C ASP A 70 -7.31 -1.33 -10.83
N PRO A 71 -7.05 -0.71 -11.98
CA PRO A 71 -5.83 -0.79 -12.80
C PRO A 71 -4.62 -0.10 -12.17
N HIS A 72 -3.45 -0.28 -12.80
CA HIS A 72 -2.24 0.42 -12.38
C HIS A 72 -2.47 1.93 -12.44
N PRO A 73 -2.07 2.73 -11.43
CA PRO A 73 -2.32 4.18 -11.41
C PRO A 73 -1.87 4.91 -12.67
N LEU A 74 -0.76 4.52 -13.27
CA LEU A 74 -0.26 5.13 -14.50
C LEU A 74 -1.17 4.90 -15.72
N THR A 75 -2.00 3.88 -15.74
CA THR A 75 -2.98 3.69 -16.83
C THR A 75 -4.04 4.78 -16.84
N VAL A 76 -4.28 5.40 -15.72
CA VAL A 76 -5.25 6.50 -15.55
C VAL A 76 -4.59 7.86 -15.72
N VAL A 77 -3.40 8.03 -15.11
CA VAL A 77 -2.70 9.33 -15.05
C VAL A 77 -1.85 9.58 -16.29
N ASN A 78 -1.14 8.57 -16.78
CA ASN A 78 -0.26 8.65 -17.94
C ASN A 78 -0.14 7.28 -18.60
N LEU A 79 -1.04 6.98 -19.51
CA LEU A 79 -1.11 5.67 -20.17
C LEU A 79 0.19 5.29 -20.90
N ASP A 80 0.88 6.26 -21.49
CA ASP A 80 2.13 6.02 -22.22
C ASP A 80 3.27 5.57 -21.31
N ALA A 81 3.19 5.92 -20.03
CA ALA A 81 4.18 5.53 -19.01
C ALA A 81 3.76 4.27 -18.23
N ALA A 82 2.59 3.70 -18.51
CA ALA A 82 2.10 2.52 -17.79
C ALA A 82 3.00 1.31 -18.08
N PRO A 83 3.56 0.66 -17.04
CA PRO A 83 4.40 -0.52 -17.25
C PRO A 83 3.57 -1.73 -17.65
N LEU A 84 4.22 -2.69 -18.29
CA LEU A 84 3.64 -4.02 -18.43
C LEU A 84 3.65 -4.71 -17.08
N MET A 85 2.49 -5.20 -16.66
CA MET A 85 2.36 -5.92 -15.40
C MET A 85 2.88 -7.34 -15.54
N LEU A 86 3.58 -7.84 -14.51
CA LEU A 86 4.11 -9.21 -14.45
C LEU A 86 2.99 -10.24 -14.30
N GLY A 87 1.87 -9.87 -13.68
CA GLY A 87 0.73 -10.73 -13.50
C GLY A 87 -0.56 -9.94 -13.28
N GLY A 88 -1.70 -10.65 -13.33
CA GLY A 88 -3.01 -10.09 -13.05
C GLY A 88 -3.24 -9.83 -11.57
N ILE A 89 -4.40 -9.25 -11.26
CA ILE A 89 -4.78 -8.96 -9.88
C ILE A 89 -4.94 -10.23 -9.03
N ASP A 90 -5.44 -11.30 -9.59
CA ASP A 90 -5.63 -12.57 -8.86
C ASP A 90 -4.28 -13.19 -8.46
N ASP A 91 -3.30 -13.18 -9.35
CA ASP A 91 -1.93 -13.63 -9.06
C ASP A 91 -1.29 -12.77 -7.95
N ARG A 92 -1.51 -11.48 -8.01
CA ARG A 92 -1.00 -10.53 -6.99
C ARG A 92 -1.62 -10.80 -5.62
N ILE A 93 -2.92 -11.00 -5.56
CA ILE A 93 -3.63 -11.34 -4.32
C ILE A 93 -3.08 -12.65 -3.73
N GLU A 94 -2.91 -13.67 -4.56
CA GLU A 94 -2.34 -14.94 -4.12
C GLU A 94 -0.93 -14.78 -3.56
N ARG A 95 -0.06 -14.06 -4.26
CA ARG A 95 1.32 -13.82 -3.83
C ARG A 95 1.42 -13.01 -2.54
N LEU A 96 0.58 -12.00 -2.37
CA LEU A 96 0.51 -11.21 -1.14
C LEU A 96 0.03 -12.07 0.03
N THR A 97 -0.95 -12.91 -0.20
CA THR A 97 -1.47 -13.83 0.82
C THR A 97 -0.40 -14.84 1.27
N VAL A 98 0.32 -15.44 0.33
CA VAL A 98 1.44 -16.35 0.62
C VAL A 98 2.57 -15.64 1.36
N ALA A 99 2.80 -14.37 1.06
CA ALA A 99 3.83 -13.56 1.73
C ALA A 99 3.47 -13.17 3.18
N GLY A 100 2.24 -13.41 3.63
CA GLY A 100 1.82 -13.18 5.01
C GLY A 100 0.91 -11.97 5.23
N VAL A 101 0.33 -11.41 4.19
CA VAL A 101 -0.68 -10.35 4.29
C VAL A 101 -2.02 -10.97 4.72
N ASP A 102 -2.65 -10.40 5.72
CA ASP A 102 -3.91 -10.92 6.29
C ASP A 102 -5.14 -10.46 5.51
N GLU A 103 -5.13 -9.22 5.04
CA GLU A 103 -6.22 -8.65 4.25
C GLU A 103 -5.67 -7.84 3.08
N ILE A 104 -6.31 -7.96 1.94
CA ILE A 104 -5.94 -7.22 0.74
C ILE A 104 -7.14 -6.40 0.28
N ILE A 105 -6.94 -5.09 0.15
CA ILE A 105 -7.93 -4.17 -0.37
C ILE A 105 -7.47 -3.73 -1.75
N VAL A 106 -8.26 -4.09 -2.76
CA VAL A 106 -8.01 -3.63 -4.12
C VAL A 106 -8.74 -2.30 -4.32
N VAL A 107 -7.95 -1.26 -4.55
CA VAL A 107 -8.47 0.06 -4.85
C VAL A 107 -8.70 0.16 -6.35
N ASP A 108 -9.95 0.39 -6.75
CA ASP A 108 -10.27 0.72 -8.13
C ASP A 108 -9.76 2.14 -8.42
N PHE A 109 -8.62 2.21 -9.09
CA PHE A 109 -7.95 3.49 -9.34
C PHE A 109 -8.59 4.21 -10.52
N THR A 110 -9.48 5.13 -10.21
CA THR A 110 -10.21 5.96 -11.16
C THR A 110 -9.60 7.35 -11.28
N ALA A 111 -10.04 8.13 -12.27
CA ALA A 111 -9.68 9.54 -12.37
C ALA A 111 -10.05 10.31 -11.10
N ALA A 112 -11.19 10.02 -10.50
CA ALA A 112 -11.62 10.65 -9.25
C ALA A 112 -10.64 10.34 -8.09
N VAL A 113 -10.15 9.12 -7.98
CA VAL A 113 -9.15 8.75 -6.98
C VAL A 113 -7.83 9.46 -7.25
N SER A 114 -7.43 9.59 -8.51
CA SER A 114 -6.19 10.29 -8.88
C SER A 114 -6.20 11.78 -8.53
N GLU A 115 -7.37 12.38 -8.42
CA GLU A 115 -7.57 13.80 -8.08
C GLU A 115 -7.66 14.06 -6.58
N GLN A 116 -7.75 13.03 -5.77
CA GLN A 116 -7.78 13.18 -4.32
C GLN A 116 -6.46 13.74 -3.80
N SER A 117 -6.54 14.56 -2.74
CA SER A 117 -5.35 14.94 -1.97
C SER A 117 -4.80 13.73 -1.21
N PRO A 118 -3.51 13.74 -0.81
CA PRO A 118 -2.96 12.68 0.03
C PRO A 118 -3.75 12.47 1.32
N GLU A 119 -4.25 13.53 1.92
CA GLU A 119 -5.04 13.49 3.16
C GLU A 119 -6.41 12.84 2.95
N GLU A 120 -7.06 13.11 1.82
CA GLU A 120 -8.34 12.49 1.46
C GLU A 120 -8.16 11.00 1.20
N PHE A 121 -7.10 10.62 0.47
CA PHE A 121 -6.77 9.23 0.21
C PHE A 121 -6.51 8.45 1.52
N VAL A 122 -5.69 8.99 2.40
CA VAL A 122 -5.40 8.37 3.70
C VAL A 122 -6.65 8.21 4.53
N ARG A 123 -7.51 9.23 4.58
CA ARG A 123 -8.76 9.17 5.32
C ARG A 123 -9.68 8.07 4.80
N GLU A 124 -9.89 8.01 3.50
CA GLU A 124 -10.82 7.07 2.90
C GLU A 124 -10.27 5.63 2.93
N PHE A 125 -9.07 5.42 2.42
CA PHE A 125 -8.56 4.07 2.20
C PHE A 125 -7.81 3.50 3.39
N VAL A 126 -7.02 4.31 4.07
CA VAL A 126 -6.20 3.82 5.18
C VAL A 126 -7.00 3.78 6.48
N HIS A 127 -7.70 4.86 6.81
CA HIS A 127 -8.45 4.92 8.07
C HIS A 127 -9.83 4.28 7.98
N GLN A 128 -10.61 4.56 6.95
CA GLN A 128 -11.98 4.07 6.87
C GLN A 128 -12.06 2.64 6.32
N ARG A 129 -11.38 2.33 5.22
CA ARG A 129 -11.45 1.00 4.61
C ARG A 129 -10.49 0.00 5.26
N ALA A 130 -9.22 0.32 5.35
CA ALA A 130 -8.25 -0.58 5.96
C ALA A 130 -8.33 -0.58 7.49
N ARG A 131 -8.92 0.42 8.09
CA ARG A 131 -9.01 0.60 9.55
C ARG A 131 -7.65 0.47 10.23
N ALA A 132 -6.61 0.93 9.55
CA ALA A 132 -5.27 0.89 10.06
C ALA A 132 -5.08 1.87 11.22
N ASN A 133 -4.29 1.45 12.20
CA ASN A 133 -3.89 2.26 13.33
C ASN A 133 -2.36 2.40 13.42
N VAL A 134 -1.69 1.82 12.47
CA VAL A 134 -0.25 1.93 12.24
C VAL A 134 0.04 2.10 10.76
#